data_1fe24657cb6d156cb7d40e2897e633f2
#
_entry.id   1fe24657cb6d156cb7d40e2897e633f2
#
_cell.length_a   1.000
_cell.length_b   1.000
_cell.length_c   1.000
_cell.angle_alpha   90.00
_cell.angle_beta   90.00
_cell.angle_gamma   90.00
#
_symmetry.space_group_name_H-M   'P 1'
#
loop_
_entity.id
_entity.type
_entity.pdbx_description
1 polymer ?
#
loop_
_entity_poly.entity_id
_entity_poly.type
_entity_poly.pdbx_seq_one_letter_code
_entity_poly.pdbx_strand_id
1 'polypeptide(L)'
;MTRVYIADARPEERTALRVVLLDLKMEVVGEAADWVTTLAQAPVSRTDMLLIDWDLLPNSPTVALDEIRRACPAALVIVLISHLDARQQAALSAGADAFISKGETPERVAERLLAV
;
A
#
# COMPACT_ATOMS: atom_id res chain seq x y z
N MET A 1 12.11 -0.60 -13.41
CA MET A 1 11.87 0.19 -12.19
C MET A 1 10.50 -0.15 -11.64
N THR A 2 10.41 -0.45 -10.35
CA THR A 2 9.14 -0.80 -9.72
C THR A 2 8.21 0.41 -9.67
N ARG A 3 7.00 0.23 -10.16
CA ARG A 3 5.98 1.29 -10.25
C ARG A 3 5.05 1.15 -9.04
N VAL A 4 5.02 2.18 -8.20
CA VAL A 4 4.31 2.15 -6.91
C VAL A 4 3.16 3.14 -6.89
N TYR A 5 2.00 2.68 -6.44
CA TYR A 5 0.84 3.54 -6.19
C TYR A 5 0.62 3.64 -4.68
N ILE A 6 0.44 4.86 -4.16
CA ILE A 6 0.27 5.13 -2.74
C ILE A 6 -1.17 5.52 -2.45
N ALA A 7 -1.83 4.79 -1.56
CA ALA A 7 -3.19 5.08 -1.12
C ALA A 7 -3.20 5.33 0.39
N ASP A 8 -3.24 6.60 0.78
CA ASP A 8 -3.23 7.03 2.17
C ASP A 8 -3.92 8.38 2.28
N ALA A 9 -4.80 8.54 3.25
CA ALA A 9 -5.56 9.78 3.43
C ALA A 9 -4.70 10.95 3.88
N ARG A 10 -3.54 10.69 4.51
CA ARG A 10 -2.70 11.74 5.10
C ARG A 10 -1.59 12.18 4.16
N PRO A 11 -1.56 13.47 3.76
CA PRO A 11 -0.53 13.97 2.85
C PRO A 11 0.89 13.81 3.40
N GLU A 12 1.09 14.00 4.70
CA GLU A 12 2.40 13.87 5.33
C GLU A 12 2.92 12.44 5.28
N GLU A 13 2.05 11.45 5.37
CA GLU A 13 2.44 10.05 5.24
C GLU A 13 2.80 9.70 3.81
N ARG A 14 2.04 10.22 2.83
CA ARG A 14 2.37 10.03 1.42
C ARG A 14 3.71 10.65 1.08
N THR A 15 4.01 11.84 1.63
CA THR A 15 5.30 12.51 1.42
C THR A 15 6.44 11.67 1.98
N ALA A 16 6.29 11.15 3.20
CA ALA A 16 7.31 10.30 3.82
C ALA A 16 7.57 9.03 3.00
N LEU A 17 6.52 8.39 2.51
CA LEU A 17 6.66 7.22 1.65
C LEU A 17 7.36 7.54 0.34
N ARG A 18 7.05 8.68 -0.28
CA ARG A 18 7.73 9.09 -1.52
C ARG A 18 9.23 9.23 -1.32
N VAL A 19 9.67 9.77 -0.19
CA VAL A 19 11.10 9.91 0.11
C VAL A 19 11.77 8.53 0.19
N VAL A 20 11.16 7.59 0.92
CA VAL A 20 11.68 6.22 1.02
C VAL A 20 11.74 5.55 -0.35
N LEU A 21 10.69 5.66 -1.13
CA LEU A 21 10.62 5.04 -2.45
C LEU A 21 11.65 5.64 -3.43
N LEU A 22 11.89 6.94 -3.34
CA LEU A 22 12.91 7.60 -4.14
C LEU A 22 14.30 7.05 -3.81
N ASP A 23 14.60 6.87 -2.52
CA ASP A 23 15.87 6.28 -2.08
C ASP A 23 16.05 4.85 -2.59
N LEU A 24 14.96 4.10 -2.73
CA LEU A 24 14.96 2.74 -3.27
C LEU A 24 14.95 2.71 -4.79
N LYS A 25 14.96 3.86 -5.45
CA LYS A 25 14.88 4.01 -6.91
C LYS A 25 13.61 3.38 -7.49
N MET A 26 12.52 3.49 -6.77
CA MET A 26 11.19 3.09 -7.23
C MET A 26 10.43 4.31 -7.72
N GLU A 27 9.54 4.11 -8.69
CA GLU A 27 8.77 5.19 -9.29
C GLU A 27 7.38 5.27 -8.68
N VAL A 28 7.00 6.43 -8.15
CA VAL A 28 5.63 6.68 -7.69
C VAL A 28 4.81 7.10 -8.89
N VAL A 29 3.87 6.24 -9.28
CA VAL A 29 3.05 6.46 -10.49
C VAL A 29 1.71 7.12 -10.19
N GLY A 30 1.35 7.23 -8.90
CA GLY A 30 0.12 7.91 -8.50
C GLY A 30 -0.07 7.86 -7.00
N GLU A 31 -0.97 8.71 -6.52
CA GLU A 31 -1.35 8.79 -5.11
C GLU A 31 -2.84 9.08 -5.01
N ALA A 32 -3.48 8.54 -3.99
CA ALA A 32 -4.87 8.80 -3.70
C ALA A 32 -5.08 8.95 -2.20
N ALA A 33 -6.06 9.78 -1.83
CA ALA A 33 -6.46 10.02 -0.45
C ALA A 33 -7.71 9.23 -0.05
N ASP A 34 -8.32 8.51 -0.98
CA ASP A 34 -9.56 7.76 -0.75
C ASP A 34 -9.59 6.47 -1.58
N TRP A 35 -10.47 5.57 -1.19
CA TRP A 35 -10.58 4.26 -1.82
C TRP A 35 -11.11 4.34 -3.25
N VAL A 36 -12.12 5.17 -3.48
CA VAL A 36 -12.76 5.28 -4.81
C VAL A 36 -11.73 5.70 -5.86
N THR A 37 -10.91 6.70 -5.54
CA THR A 37 -9.85 7.15 -6.43
C THR A 37 -8.80 6.07 -6.65
N THR A 38 -8.40 5.37 -5.59
CA THR A 38 -7.43 4.26 -5.67
C THR A 38 -7.92 3.20 -6.64
N LEU A 39 -9.16 2.75 -6.48
CA LEU A 39 -9.74 1.70 -7.30
C LEU A 39 -9.86 2.11 -8.77
N ALA A 40 -10.09 3.40 -9.03
CA ALA A 40 -10.20 3.92 -10.39
C ALA A 40 -8.84 4.11 -11.06
N GLN A 41 -7.84 4.57 -10.34
CA GLN A 41 -6.56 5.01 -10.92
C GLN A 41 -5.46 3.95 -10.90
N ALA A 42 -5.37 3.14 -9.85
CA ALA A 42 -4.30 2.16 -9.74
C ALA A 42 -4.25 1.18 -10.91
N PRO A 43 -5.39 0.64 -11.40
CA PRO A 43 -5.35 -0.29 -12.52
C PRO A 43 -4.82 0.32 -13.82
N VAL A 44 -5.12 1.59 -14.09
CA VAL A 44 -4.69 2.25 -15.34
C VAL A 44 -3.29 2.84 -15.24
N SER A 45 -2.68 2.83 -14.06
CA SER A 45 -1.34 3.39 -13.82
C SER A 45 -0.23 2.36 -14.01
N ARG A 46 -0.53 1.16 -14.43
CA ARG A 46 0.44 0.05 -14.57
C ARG A 46 1.24 -0.16 -13.28
N THR A 47 0.52 -0.34 -12.20
CA THR A 47 1.10 -0.46 -10.87
C THR A 47 1.68 -1.84 -10.65
N ASP A 48 2.92 -1.91 -10.15
CA ASP A 48 3.56 -3.16 -9.75
C ASP A 48 3.39 -3.42 -8.26
N MET A 49 3.23 -2.36 -7.47
CA MET A 49 3.14 -2.43 -6.02
C MET A 49 2.16 -1.38 -5.52
N LEU A 50 1.20 -1.82 -4.71
CA LEU A 50 0.22 -0.95 -4.06
C LEU A 50 0.54 -0.85 -2.57
N LEU A 51 0.71 0.38 -2.09
CA LEU A 51 0.82 0.66 -0.67
C LEU A 51 -0.50 1.26 -0.21
N ILE A 52 -1.23 0.54 0.62
CA ILE A 52 -2.58 0.93 1.04
C ILE A 52 -2.64 1.04 2.55
N ASP A 53 -3.02 2.22 3.06
CA ASP A 53 -3.30 2.40 4.48
C ASP A 53 -4.52 1.57 4.88
N TRP A 54 -4.39 0.79 5.96
CA TRP A 54 -5.48 -0.02 6.49
C TRP A 54 -6.75 0.79 6.73
N ASP A 55 -6.61 2.00 7.25
CA ASP A 55 -7.74 2.86 7.59
C ASP A 55 -8.46 3.43 6.37
N LEU A 56 -7.86 3.30 5.18
CA LEU A 56 -8.48 3.70 3.92
C LEU A 56 -9.47 2.65 3.38
N LEU A 57 -9.27 1.41 3.78
CA LEU A 57 -10.10 0.31 3.29
C LEU A 57 -11.56 0.46 3.76
N PRO A 58 -12.53 0.13 2.89
CA PRO A 58 -13.95 0.13 3.29
C PRO A 58 -14.27 -0.87 4.39
N ASN A 59 -15.51 -0.86 4.85
CA ASN A 59 -15.96 -1.68 5.98
C ASN A 59 -15.69 -3.18 5.85
N SER A 60 -15.53 -3.68 4.64
CA SER A 60 -15.15 -5.07 4.41
C SER A 60 -13.79 -5.13 3.73
N PRO A 61 -12.68 -5.16 4.51
CA PRO A 61 -11.33 -5.19 3.94
C PRO A 61 -11.07 -6.38 3.02
N THR A 62 -11.62 -7.54 3.34
CA THR A 62 -11.47 -8.74 2.49
C THR A 62 -12.04 -8.51 1.10
N VAL A 63 -13.25 -7.94 1.02
CA VAL A 63 -13.89 -7.64 -0.26
C VAL A 63 -13.10 -6.57 -1.02
N ALA A 64 -12.67 -5.52 -0.33
CA ALA A 64 -11.89 -4.44 -0.94
C ALA A 64 -10.57 -4.94 -1.52
N LEU A 65 -9.82 -5.75 -0.77
CA LEU A 65 -8.56 -6.30 -1.23
C LEU A 65 -8.76 -7.27 -2.39
N ASP A 66 -9.81 -8.09 -2.37
CA ASP A 66 -10.14 -8.96 -3.50
C ASP A 66 -10.45 -8.15 -4.75
N GLU A 67 -11.19 -7.07 -4.60
CA GLU A 67 -11.56 -6.18 -5.69
C GLU A 67 -10.33 -5.54 -6.34
N ILE A 68 -9.42 -5.00 -5.54
CA ILE A 68 -8.21 -4.37 -6.07
C ILE A 68 -7.25 -5.39 -6.69
N ARG A 69 -7.19 -6.60 -6.14
CA ARG A 69 -6.38 -7.68 -6.72
C ARG A 69 -6.87 -8.09 -8.08
N ARG A 70 -8.17 -8.13 -8.28
CA ARG A 70 -8.77 -8.44 -9.59
C ARG A 70 -8.51 -7.33 -10.60
N ALA A 71 -8.53 -6.09 -10.13
CA ALA A 71 -8.28 -4.93 -10.98
C ALA A 71 -6.80 -4.78 -11.34
N CYS A 72 -5.90 -5.22 -10.45
CA CYS A 72 -4.44 -5.12 -10.63
C CYS A 72 -3.80 -6.49 -10.38
N PRO A 73 -4.03 -7.50 -11.24
CA PRO A 73 -3.64 -8.88 -10.94
C PRO A 73 -2.12 -9.09 -10.85
N ALA A 74 -1.32 -8.21 -11.46
CA ALA A 74 0.13 -8.30 -11.41
C ALA A 74 0.76 -7.52 -10.26
N ALA A 75 -0.02 -6.73 -9.53
CA ALA A 75 0.50 -5.87 -8.46
C ALA A 75 0.58 -6.60 -7.13
N LEU A 76 1.65 -6.33 -6.39
CA LEU A 76 1.75 -6.73 -4.99
C LEU A 76 0.94 -5.75 -4.15
N VAL A 77 0.14 -6.28 -3.23
CA VAL A 77 -0.69 -5.47 -2.34
C VAL A 77 -0.09 -5.49 -0.95
N ILE A 78 0.38 -4.32 -0.51
CA ILE A 78 1.02 -4.14 0.79
C ILE A 78 0.15 -3.21 1.63
N VAL A 79 -0.25 -3.69 2.80
CA VAL A 79 -1.08 -2.90 3.72
C VAL A 79 -0.21 -2.24 4.77
N LEU A 80 -0.42 -0.94 4.96
CA LEU A 80 0.27 -0.14 5.98
C LEU A 80 -0.64 -0.07 7.21
N ILE A 81 -0.09 -0.41 8.37
CA ILE A 81 -0.87 -0.46 9.62
C ILE A 81 -0.20 0.37 10.71
N SER A 82 -1.01 1.04 11.54
CA SER A 82 -0.52 1.86 12.65
C SER A 82 -0.21 1.03 13.90
N HIS A 83 -0.89 -0.09 14.08
CA HIS A 83 -0.72 -0.98 15.23
C HIS A 83 -0.54 -2.41 14.75
N LEU A 84 0.49 -3.09 15.30
CA LEU A 84 0.97 -4.37 14.77
C LEU A 84 0.14 -5.60 15.17
N ASP A 85 -0.56 -5.58 16.26
CA ASP A 85 -1.10 -6.79 16.90
C ASP A 85 -2.30 -7.41 16.16
N ALA A 86 -3.53 -7.04 16.52
CA ALA A 86 -4.72 -7.64 15.93
C ALA A 86 -4.89 -7.30 14.44
N ARG A 87 -4.43 -6.13 14.00
CA ARG A 87 -4.56 -5.70 12.62
C ARG A 87 -3.63 -6.43 11.67
N GLN A 88 -2.47 -6.86 12.15
CA GLN A 88 -1.54 -7.65 11.35
C GLN A 88 -2.20 -8.94 10.85
N GLN A 89 -2.81 -9.71 11.75
CA GLN A 89 -3.50 -10.92 11.36
C GLN A 89 -4.70 -10.63 10.45
N ALA A 90 -5.44 -9.56 10.75
CA ALA A 90 -6.57 -9.18 9.93
C ALA A 90 -6.14 -8.83 8.50
N ALA A 91 -5.03 -8.10 8.33
CA ALA A 91 -4.51 -7.72 7.02
C ALA A 91 -4.09 -8.94 6.20
N LEU A 92 -3.37 -9.88 6.82
CA LEU A 92 -2.95 -11.12 6.15
C LEU A 92 -4.16 -11.98 5.80
N SER A 93 -5.11 -12.11 6.73
CA SER A 93 -6.33 -12.89 6.49
C SER A 93 -7.22 -12.24 5.43
N ALA A 94 -7.14 -10.93 5.25
CA ALA A 94 -7.91 -10.22 4.23
C ALA A 94 -7.29 -10.33 2.83
N GLY A 95 -6.09 -10.90 2.70
CA GLY A 95 -5.48 -11.18 1.40
C GLY A 95 -4.37 -10.22 0.97
N ALA A 96 -3.74 -9.50 1.90
CA ALA A 96 -2.56 -8.71 1.59
C ALA A 96 -1.36 -9.62 1.33
N ASP A 97 -0.46 -9.21 0.43
CA ASP A 97 0.80 -9.93 0.18
C ASP A 97 1.79 -9.69 1.31
N ALA A 98 1.75 -8.50 1.90
CA ALA A 98 2.59 -8.13 3.02
C ALA A 98 1.95 -6.98 3.79
N PHE A 99 2.49 -6.70 4.97
CA PHE A 99 2.08 -5.53 5.75
C PHE A 99 3.32 -4.84 6.28
N ILE A 100 3.21 -3.53 6.50
CA ILE A 100 4.28 -2.71 7.06
C ILE A 100 3.70 -1.83 8.16
N SER A 101 4.39 -1.76 9.30
CA SER A 101 3.99 -0.86 10.39
C SER A 101 4.46 0.57 10.10
N LYS A 102 3.55 1.52 10.22
CA LYS A 102 3.87 2.94 10.07
C LYS A 102 4.75 3.47 11.19
N GLY A 103 4.83 2.77 12.31
CA GLY A 103 5.69 3.14 13.43
C GLY A 103 7.16 2.74 13.26
N GLU A 104 7.49 2.01 12.22
CA GLU A 104 8.88 1.61 11.97
C GLU A 104 9.70 2.78 11.41
N THR A 105 11.02 2.69 11.59
CA THR A 105 11.94 3.69 11.02
C THR A 105 11.92 3.63 9.50
N PRO A 106 12.29 4.72 8.79
CA PRO A 106 12.39 4.70 7.33
C PRO A 106 13.29 3.58 6.81
N GLU A 107 14.38 3.27 7.50
CA GLU A 107 15.31 2.20 7.13
C GLU A 107 14.64 0.83 7.19
N ARG A 108 13.82 0.58 8.22
CA ARG A 108 13.09 -0.68 8.37
C ARG A 108 11.99 -0.81 7.31
N VAL A 109 11.30 0.28 7.03
CA VAL A 109 10.30 0.29 5.95
C VAL A 109 10.96 -0.04 4.62
N ALA A 110 12.12 0.55 4.33
CA ALA A 110 12.87 0.28 3.11
C ALA A 110 13.26 -1.20 3.02
N GLU A 111 13.78 -1.78 4.11
CA GLU A 111 14.13 -3.20 4.15
C GLU A 111 12.93 -4.10 3.83
N ARG A 112 11.76 -3.79 4.39
CA ARG A 112 10.56 -4.58 4.15
C ARG A 112 10.06 -4.47 2.71
N LEU A 113 10.14 -3.28 2.13
CA LEU A 113 9.74 -3.07 0.73
C LEU A 113 10.64 -3.84 -0.23
N LEU A 114 11.94 -3.94 0.09
CA LEU A 114 12.88 -4.71 -0.74
C LEU A 114 12.70 -6.21 -0.58
N ALA A 115 12.13 -6.66 0.53
CA ALA A 115 11.93 -8.09 0.81
C ALA A 115 10.66 -8.68 0.19
N VAL A 116 9.80 -7.83 -0.33
CA VAL A 116 8.51 -8.28 -0.91
C VAL A 116 8.66 -8.90 -2.30
#